data_355a75c71badacb9f27012c00350a68b
#
_entry.id   355a75c71badacb9f27012c00350a68b
#
_cell.length_a   1.000
_cell.length_b   1.000
_cell.length_c   1.000
_cell.angle_alpha   90.00
_cell.angle_beta   90.00
_cell.angle_gamma   90.00
#
_symmetry.space_group_name_H-M   'P 1'
#
loop_
_entity.id
_entity.type
_entity.pdbx_description
1 polymer ?
#
loop_
_entity_poly.entity_id
_entity_poly.type
_entity_poly.pdbx_seq_one_letter_code
_entity_poly.pdbx_strand_id
1 'polypeptide(L)'
;MMKFVELLLLSTILLIEFAASSKPVSVFDKKIGQLVTSSLLIWEPFDPSNAKHQLENAVAAGEFLEKYPAYICRSSVNSIAVTGYVKKRNEESHVCIVSMHSQIKTKGDFELLMNKGNGAKIDWIDWEKSGVVFTHIDGTVSTINSGLRSEVYYIARHKKNHSMEHHEIDHAIGWFDPKEGFGKIHATVSSSEQTFDNGQVLVTFEPLHYELHDIKFSTIKLKVETKRILLGQTMLRNDGEQSAEVNAVIGYEYNLTRNLGHHDAIARSVNTTVFVAKKEVYNCFWGLETNNRVMNTKGVSTTLQPGTALNISLWGNYTVRDGPYDAHLIIHWADGTKSKKRRIRVNAGYEANLEDQLEIDYSPTFWLHNNTVVPTTTTQRTVTSTTSSSTTHRSIFSTISNNAIERITEKSSIKNYESEEDDDDVNESKADETSSSSKIHIQSCIITFIIMNLIRFIAQ
;
A
#
# COMPACT_ATOMS: atom_id res chain seq x y z
N MET A 1 40.73 -27.69 4.86
CA MET A 1 40.83 -26.82 3.66
C MET A 1 39.56 -26.80 2.82
N MET A 2 38.96 -27.93 2.45
CA MET A 2 37.72 -27.99 1.64
C MET A 2 36.53 -27.21 2.27
N LYS A 3 36.26 -27.39 3.56
CA LYS A 3 35.16 -26.69 4.28
C LYS A 3 35.33 -25.15 4.34
N PHE A 4 36.57 -24.66 4.31
CA PHE A 4 36.85 -23.23 4.32
C PHE A 4 36.57 -22.57 2.95
N VAL A 5 36.84 -23.31 1.87
CA VAL A 5 36.53 -22.84 0.49
C VAL A 5 35.01 -22.82 0.24
N GLU A 6 34.26 -23.82 0.74
CA GLU A 6 32.79 -23.82 0.68
C GLU A 6 32.17 -22.66 1.47
N LEU A 7 32.72 -22.36 2.66
CA LEU A 7 32.23 -21.22 3.46
C LEU A 7 32.53 -19.88 2.80
N LEU A 8 33.69 -19.76 2.15
CA LEU A 8 34.06 -18.55 1.40
C LEU A 8 33.19 -18.39 0.13
N LEU A 9 32.89 -19.48 -0.58
CA LEU A 9 31.98 -19.49 -1.72
C LEU A 9 30.55 -19.14 -1.30
N LEU A 10 30.04 -19.69 -0.21
CA LEU A 10 28.72 -19.32 0.33
C LEU A 10 28.66 -17.84 0.76
N SER A 11 29.72 -17.32 1.38
CA SER A 11 29.76 -15.91 1.79
C SER A 11 29.86 -14.95 0.59
N THR A 12 30.53 -15.34 -0.49
CA THR A 12 30.60 -14.54 -1.72
C THR A 12 29.27 -14.57 -2.48
N ILE A 13 28.56 -15.70 -2.53
CA ILE A 13 27.23 -15.80 -3.11
C ILE A 13 26.23 -14.94 -2.33
N LEU A 14 26.26 -14.97 -0.99
CA LEU A 14 25.43 -14.09 -0.14
C LEU A 14 25.73 -12.60 -0.33
N LEU A 15 27.01 -12.24 -0.54
CA LEU A 15 27.41 -10.85 -0.80
C LEU A 15 26.97 -10.36 -2.18
N ILE A 16 26.90 -11.25 -3.16
CA ILE A 16 26.41 -10.92 -4.52
C ILE A 16 24.89 -10.68 -4.52
N GLU A 17 24.11 -11.47 -3.79
CA GLU A 17 22.68 -11.24 -3.61
C GLU A 17 22.36 -9.91 -2.89
N PHE A 18 23.24 -9.45 -1.99
CA PHE A 18 23.10 -8.15 -1.32
C PHE A 18 23.34 -6.95 -2.25
N ALA A 19 24.09 -7.13 -3.34
CA ALA A 19 24.40 -6.06 -4.29
C ALA A 19 23.24 -5.72 -5.25
N ALA A 20 22.25 -6.59 -5.37
CA ALA A 20 21.12 -6.46 -6.31
C ALA A 20 19.84 -5.85 -5.68
N SER A 21 19.94 -5.24 -4.50
CA SER A 21 18.78 -4.62 -3.83
C SER A 21 18.37 -3.31 -4.51
N SER A 22 17.07 -3.12 -4.69
CA SER A 22 16.50 -1.84 -5.14
C SER A 22 16.88 -0.71 -4.17
N LYS A 23 17.18 0.48 -4.72
CA LYS A 23 17.59 1.64 -3.95
C LYS A 23 16.51 2.72 -3.98
N PRO A 24 16.27 3.43 -2.86
CA PRO A 24 15.30 4.52 -2.84
C PRO A 24 15.72 5.64 -3.78
N VAL A 25 14.75 6.34 -4.33
CA VAL A 25 14.94 7.57 -5.11
C VAL A 25 14.91 8.77 -4.17
N SER A 26 15.81 9.72 -4.38
CA SER A 26 15.80 11.00 -3.65
C SER A 26 15.10 12.07 -4.47
N VAL A 27 14.25 12.86 -3.82
CA VAL A 27 13.53 13.99 -4.41
C VAL A 27 13.77 15.25 -3.57
N PHE A 28 13.76 16.41 -4.20
CA PHE A 28 13.94 17.67 -3.49
C PHE A 28 12.61 18.14 -2.89
N ASP A 29 12.59 18.32 -1.58
CA ASP A 29 11.48 18.96 -0.86
C ASP A 29 11.80 20.43 -0.63
N LYS A 30 11.06 21.32 -1.27
CA LYS A 30 11.25 22.76 -1.22
C LYS A 30 10.95 23.33 0.17
N LYS A 31 10.04 22.73 0.94
CA LYS A 31 9.63 23.24 2.25
C LYS A 31 10.75 23.13 3.28
N ILE A 32 11.50 22.03 3.23
CA ILE A 32 12.65 21.80 4.12
C ILE A 32 13.99 22.08 3.47
N GLY A 33 14.03 22.34 2.16
CA GLY A 33 15.25 22.66 1.41
C GLY A 33 16.24 21.51 1.28
N GLN A 34 15.77 20.25 1.33
CA GLN A 34 16.62 19.07 1.36
C GLN A 34 16.09 17.95 0.45
N LEU A 35 16.96 16.98 0.16
CA LEU A 35 16.56 15.75 -0.48
C LEU A 35 15.89 14.83 0.54
N VAL A 36 14.70 14.35 0.19
CA VAL A 36 13.94 13.33 0.92
C VAL A 36 13.82 12.07 0.07
N THR A 37 13.48 10.96 0.70
CA THR A 37 13.26 9.70 -0.01
C THR A 37 11.84 9.67 -0.57
N SER A 38 11.69 9.39 -1.87
CA SER A 38 10.38 9.12 -2.46
C SER A 38 9.76 7.85 -1.85
N SER A 39 8.47 7.88 -1.61
CA SER A 39 7.72 6.75 -1.07
C SER A 39 7.37 5.69 -2.13
N LEU A 40 7.44 6.04 -3.42
CA LEU A 40 6.92 5.21 -4.52
C LEU A 40 7.90 4.99 -5.67
N LEU A 41 8.90 5.87 -5.84
CA LEU A 41 9.93 5.69 -6.85
C LEU A 41 11.12 4.94 -6.29
N ILE A 42 11.64 3.99 -7.08
CA ILE A 42 12.84 3.22 -6.73
C ILE A 42 13.79 3.11 -7.92
N TRP A 43 15.09 3.02 -7.64
CA TRP A 43 16.09 2.56 -8.58
C TRP A 43 16.22 1.04 -8.45
N GLU A 44 15.90 0.30 -9.50
CA GLU A 44 15.96 -1.16 -9.53
C GLU A 44 17.06 -1.62 -10.48
N PRO A 45 18.01 -2.48 -10.06
CA PRO A 45 19.00 -3.06 -10.96
C PRO A 45 18.31 -3.77 -12.12
N PHE A 46 18.80 -3.54 -13.34
CA PHE A 46 18.24 -4.17 -14.52
C PHE A 46 18.58 -5.66 -14.54
N ASP A 47 17.55 -6.49 -14.67
CA ASP A 47 17.64 -7.92 -14.80
C ASP A 47 17.18 -8.34 -16.22
N PRO A 48 18.11 -8.78 -17.11
CA PRO A 48 17.76 -9.21 -18.45
C PRO A 48 16.72 -10.35 -18.47
N SER A 49 16.71 -11.21 -17.46
CA SER A 49 15.77 -12.34 -17.38
C SER A 49 14.32 -11.88 -17.09
N ASN A 50 14.16 -10.70 -16.50
CA ASN A 50 12.87 -10.09 -16.12
C ASN A 50 12.62 -8.76 -16.85
N ALA A 51 13.32 -8.51 -17.97
CA ALA A 51 13.33 -7.24 -18.67
C ALA A 51 11.93 -6.74 -19.04
N LYS A 52 11.06 -7.62 -19.55
CA LYS A 52 9.68 -7.25 -19.94
C LYS A 52 8.91 -6.65 -18.77
N HIS A 53 8.87 -7.32 -17.62
CA HIS A 53 8.14 -6.88 -16.44
C HIS A 53 8.72 -5.59 -15.83
N GLN A 54 10.07 -5.45 -15.84
CA GLN A 54 10.72 -4.23 -15.37
C GLN A 54 10.39 -3.04 -16.28
N LEU A 55 10.46 -3.20 -17.60
CA LEU A 55 10.18 -2.11 -18.54
C LEU A 55 8.72 -1.67 -18.54
N GLU A 56 7.76 -2.54 -18.22
CA GLU A 56 6.34 -2.18 -18.03
C GLU A 56 6.12 -1.18 -16.87
N ASN A 57 7.00 -1.20 -15.87
CA ASN A 57 6.94 -0.33 -14.69
C ASN A 57 8.00 0.78 -14.69
N ALA A 58 8.84 0.85 -15.73
CA ALA A 58 9.89 1.83 -15.83
C ALA A 58 9.38 3.19 -16.31
N VAL A 59 10.00 4.27 -15.82
CA VAL A 59 9.65 5.63 -16.20
C VAL A 59 10.24 5.97 -17.56
N ALA A 60 9.40 6.39 -18.50
CA ALA A 60 9.81 6.88 -19.81
C ALA A 60 10.16 8.37 -19.76
N ALA A 61 11.23 8.76 -20.45
CA ALA A 61 11.63 10.17 -20.61
C ALA A 61 11.38 10.71 -22.02
N GLY A 62 11.07 9.84 -22.97
CA GLY A 62 10.81 10.17 -24.36
C GLY A 62 10.40 8.93 -25.14
N GLU A 63 10.33 9.08 -26.46
CA GLU A 63 9.94 8.02 -27.40
C GLU A 63 10.98 7.89 -28.52
N PHE A 64 11.29 6.66 -28.89
CA PHE A 64 12.08 6.38 -30.07
C PHE A 64 11.27 6.58 -31.36
N LEU A 65 11.94 6.80 -32.48
CA LEU A 65 11.29 6.96 -33.79
C LEU A 65 10.44 5.73 -34.17
N GLU A 66 10.85 4.55 -33.72
CA GLU A 66 10.10 3.30 -33.91
C GLU A 66 8.89 3.16 -32.95
N LYS A 67 8.54 4.23 -32.25
CA LYS A 67 7.35 4.28 -31.38
C LYS A 67 7.41 3.39 -30.14
N TYR A 68 8.57 3.15 -29.58
CA TYR A 68 8.73 2.53 -28.27
C TYR A 68 9.33 3.52 -27.24
N PRO A 69 9.01 3.37 -25.94
CA PRO A 69 9.46 4.32 -24.91
C PRO A 69 10.97 4.29 -24.68
N ALA A 70 11.55 5.47 -24.48
CA ALA A 70 12.92 5.63 -24.01
C ALA A 70 12.90 5.72 -22.48
N TYR A 71 13.20 4.60 -21.81
CA TYR A 71 13.16 4.51 -20.35
C TYR A 71 14.38 5.15 -19.72
N ILE A 72 14.16 5.76 -18.53
CA ILE A 72 15.22 6.38 -17.72
C ILE A 72 16.05 5.27 -17.07
N CYS A 73 17.36 5.32 -17.30
CA CYS A 73 18.32 4.52 -16.57
C CYS A 73 19.37 5.40 -15.91
N ARG A 74 20.09 4.85 -14.94
CA ARG A 74 21.33 5.44 -14.43
C ARG A 74 22.43 4.41 -14.32
N SER A 75 23.66 4.87 -14.46
CA SER A 75 24.84 4.05 -14.21
C SER A 75 25.95 4.90 -13.61
N SER A 76 26.94 4.24 -13.02
CA SER A 76 28.09 4.92 -12.43
C SER A 76 29.15 5.22 -13.50
N VAL A 77 29.56 6.48 -13.58
CA VAL A 77 30.70 6.94 -14.37
C VAL A 77 31.64 7.69 -13.42
N ASN A 78 32.86 7.18 -13.24
CA ASN A 78 33.85 7.73 -12.31
C ASN A 78 33.28 7.93 -10.89
N SER A 79 32.51 6.95 -10.40
CA SER A 79 31.82 6.96 -9.10
C SER A 79 30.70 7.99 -8.95
N ILE A 80 30.30 8.67 -10.03
CA ILE A 80 29.15 9.57 -10.07
C ILE A 80 28.00 8.87 -10.75
N ALA A 81 26.80 8.87 -10.13
CA ALA A 81 25.60 8.35 -10.76
C ALA A 81 25.05 9.35 -11.77
N VAL A 82 25.04 8.99 -13.02
CA VAL A 82 24.50 9.81 -14.11
C VAL A 82 23.34 9.11 -14.79
N THR A 83 22.38 9.87 -15.23
CA THR A 83 21.20 9.37 -15.93
C THR A 83 21.31 9.46 -17.44
N GLY A 84 20.59 8.60 -18.10
CA GLY A 84 20.46 8.54 -19.51
C GLY A 84 19.22 7.70 -19.90
N TYR A 85 19.32 6.98 -21.00
CA TYR A 85 18.20 6.20 -21.51
C TYR A 85 18.60 4.77 -21.86
N VAL A 86 17.62 3.86 -21.75
CA VAL A 86 17.78 2.47 -22.15
C VAL A 86 17.64 2.36 -23.66
N LYS A 87 18.62 1.72 -24.30
CA LYS A 87 18.60 1.35 -25.69
C LYS A 87 18.60 -0.17 -25.83
N LYS A 88 17.69 -0.70 -26.66
CA LYS A 88 17.68 -2.11 -27.06
C LYS A 88 18.83 -2.34 -28.03
N ARG A 89 19.78 -3.21 -27.70
CA ARG A 89 20.91 -3.55 -28.56
C ARG A 89 20.56 -4.69 -29.51
N ASN A 90 19.87 -5.71 -29.02
CA ASN A 90 19.28 -6.81 -29.75
C ASN A 90 18.05 -7.33 -28.99
N GLU A 91 17.41 -8.42 -29.42
CA GLU A 91 16.19 -8.91 -28.78
C GLU A 91 16.35 -9.26 -27.30
N GLU A 92 17.54 -9.68 -26.87
CA GLU A 92 17.83 -10.16 -25.53
C GLU A 92 18.67 -9.17 -24.70
N SER A 93 19.20 -8.10 -25.31
CA SER A 93 20.18 -7.22 -24.65
C SER A 93 19.75 -5.77 -24.66
N HIS A 94 19.76 -5.17 -23.47
CA HIS A 94 19.52 -3.76 -23.24
C HIS A 94 20.78 -3.11 -22.64
N VAL A 95 21.02 -1.85 -22.97
CA VAL A 95 22.12 -1.07 -22.45
C VAL A 95 21.66 0.32 -22.05
N CYS A 96 22.28 0.89 -21.06
CA CYS A 96 22.07 2.28 -20.63
C CYS A 96 23.08 3.18 -21.34
N ILE A 97 22.58 4.17 -22.06
CA ILE A 97 23.39 5.19 -22.72
C ILE A 97 23.43 6.41 -21.81
N VAL A 98 24.59 6.74 -21.29
CA VAL A 98 24.81 7.89 -20.41
C VAL A 98 25.94 8.76 -20.97
N SER A 99 25.92 10.06 -20.64
CA SER A 99 26.98 10.98 -21.02
C SER A 99 27.54 11.69 -19.79
N MET A 100 28.86 11.89 -19.80
CA MET A 100 29.57 12.67 -18.78
C MET A 100 30.92 13.12 -19.31
N HIS A 101 31.28 14.39 -19.04
CA HIS A 101 32.55 15.01 -19.47
C HIS A 101 32.80 14.88 -20.98
N SER A 102 31.79 15.25 -21.76
CA SER A 102 31.79 15.19 -23.24
C SER A 102 31.95 13.78 -23.83
N GLN A 103 31.81 12.73 -23.04
CA GLN A 103 31.91 11.34 -23.47
C GLN A 103 30.59 10.60 -23.27
N ILE A 104 30.20 9.87 -24.28
CA ILE A 104 29.10 8.88 -24.17
C ILE A 104 29.66 7.55 -23.71
N LYS A 105 28.97 6.91 -22.78
CA LYS A 105 29.30 5.58 -22.29
C LYS A 105 28.09 4.67 -22.38
N THR A 106 28.31 3.48 -22.95
CA THR A 106 27.32 2.41 -22.99
C THR A 106 27.58 1.45 -21.83
N LYS A 107 26.60 1.25 -20.99
CA LYS A 107 26.69 0.43 -19.78
C LYS A 107 25.72 -0.75 -19.84
N GLY A 108 26.23 -1.95 -19.59
CA GLY A 108 25.40 -3.15 -19.40
C GLY A 108 24.92 -3.31 -17.96
N ASP A 109 25.66 -2.73 -17.00
CA ASP A 109 25.29 -2.69 -15.59
C ASP A 109 24.69 -1.33 -15.26
N PHE A 110 23.37 -1.32 -14.98
CA PHE A 110 22.61 -0.11 -14.77
C PHE A 110 21.35 -0.37 -13.94
N GLU A 111 20.78 0.71 -13.43
CA GLU A 111 19.52 0.71 -12.69
C GLU A 111 18.43 1.45 -13.49
N LEU A 112 17.20 0.95 -13.43
CA LEU A 112 16.00 1.56 -14.00
C LEU A 112 15.32 2.44 -12.96
N LEU A 113 14.78 3.58 -13.38
CA LEU A 113 13.84 4.34 -12.56
C LEU A 113 12.46 3.68 -12.66
N MET A 114 12.00 3.10 -11.56
CA MET A 114 10.74 2.36 -11.50
C MET A 114 9.64 3.17 -10.83
N ASN A 115 8.43 3.09 -11.41
CA ASN A 115 7.19 3.60 -10.83
C ASN A 115 6.15 2.47 -10.84
N LYS A 116 6.28 1.54 -9.89
CA LYS A 116 5.46 0.32 -9.84
C LYS A 116 3.97 0.65 -9.77
N GLY A 117 3.21 0.08 -10.72
CA GLY A 117 1.77 0.26 -10.81
C GLY A 117 1.33 1.72 -10.95
N ASN A 118 2.18 2.61 -11.47
CA ASN A 118 1.92 4.06 -11.59
C ASN A 118 1.48 4.69 -10.26
N GLY A 119 2.15 4.29 -9.16
CA GLY A 119 1.85 4.79 -7.81
C GLY A 119 2.20 6.26 -7.62
N ALA A 120 3.32 6.73 -8.17
CA ALA A 120 3.73 8.13 -8.15
C ALA A 120 3.13 8.89 -9.33
N LYS A 121 2.74 10.15 -9.11
CA LYS A 121 2.50 11.08 -10.22
C LYS A 121 3.83 11.66 -10.65
N ILE A 122 4.13 11.54 -11.95
CA ILE A 122 5.35 12.04 -12.57
C ILE A 122 4.97 13.09 -13.60
N ASP A 123 5.75 14.18 -13.63
CA ASP A 123 5.56 15.25 -14.60
C ASP A 123 6.92 15.82 -15.03
N TRP A 124 6.93 16.54 -16.16
CA TRP A 124 8.09 17.22 -16.69
C TRP A 124 7.84 18.74 -16.68
N ILE A 125 8.63 19.46 -15.86
CA ILE A 125 8.50 20.88 -15.70
C ILE A 125 9.54 21.60 -16.56
N ASP A 126 9.07 22.57 -17.36
CA ASP A 126 9.93 23.37 -18.21
C ASP A 126 10.90 24.20 -17.33
N TRP A 127 12.13 24.20 -17.74
CA TRP A 127 13.20 24.98 -17.16
C TRP A 127 13.93 25.75 -18.25
N GLU A 128 14.18 27.01 -17.98
CA GLU A 128 14.97 27.90 -18.82
C GLU A 128 15.91 28.73 -17.95
N LYS A 129 17.14 28.91 -18.42
CA LYS A 129 18.13 29.70 -17.76
C LYS A 129 17.72 31.17 -17.70
N SER A 130 17.47 31.68 -16.51
CA SER A 130 17.00 33.07 -16.30
C SER A 130 18.08 34.05 -15.88
N GLY A 131 19.35 33.62 -15.79
CA GLY A 131 20.43 34.43 -15.25
C GLY A 131 20.40 34.64 -13.73
N VAL A 132 19.44 34.02 -13.06
CA VAL A 132 19.31 33.98 -11.59
C VAL A 132 19.69 32.59 -11.11
N VAL A 133 20.23 32.49 -9.90
CA VAL A 133 20.53 31.19 -9.27
C VAL A 133 19.30 30.28 -9.34
N PHE A 134 19.52 29.04 -9.78
CA PHE A 134 18.44 28.02 -9.87
C PHE A 134 17.72 27.93 -8.54
N THR A 135 16.43 28.29 -8.53
CA THR A 135 15.56 27.98 -7.41
C THR A 135 15.06 26.56 -7.60
N HIS A 136 15.45 25.66 -6.70
CA HIS A 136 15.02 24.27 -6.75
C HIS A 136 13.50 24.15 -6.89
N ILE A 137 13.08 23.38 -7.88
CA ILE A 137 11.68 23.04 -8.12
C ILE A 137 11.30 21.92 -7.16
N ASP A 138 10.17 22.06 -6.47
CA ASP A 138 9.66 21.05 -5.55
C ASP A 138 9.38 19.71 -6.26
N GLY A 139 9.74 18.61 -5.61
CA GLY A 139 9.54 17.28 -6.18
C GLY A 139 10.58 16.87 -7.24
N THR A 140 11.61 17.68 -7.52
CA THR A 140 12.64 17.35 -8.54
C THR A 140 13.37 16.06 -8.19
N VAL A 141 13.42 15.12 -9.13
CA VAL A 141 14.00 13.78 -8.93
C VAL A 141 15.52 13.81 -9.11
N SER A 142 16.24 13.40 -8.06
CA SER A 142 17.71 13.36 -8.06
C SER A 142 18.25 12.08 -8.72
N THR A 143 19.41 12.20 -9.37
CA THR A 143 20.16 11.06 -9.91
C THR A 143 20.86 10.24 -8.84
N ILE A 144 21.15 10.85 -7.67
CA ILE A 144 21.88 10.22 -6.55
C ILE A 144 20.92 9.76 -5.45
N ASN A 145 21.34 8.78 -4.67
CA ASN A 145 20.67 8.43 -3.42
C ASN A 145 21.07 9.45 -2.34
N SER A 146 20.17 9.69 -1.38
CA SER A 146 20.43 10.55 -0.22
C SER A 146 21.77 10.20 0.44
N GLY A 147 22.69 11.17 0.50
CA GLY A 147 24.01 11.00 1.11
C GLY A 147 24.82 12.29 0.99
N LEU A 148 25.86 12.42 1.82
CA LEU A 148 26.72 13.57 2.07
C LEU A 148 27.53 14.10 0.86
N ARG A 149 27.05 13.96 -0.37
CA ARG A 149 27.77 14.50 -1.52
C ARG A 149 27.37 15.95 -1.79
N SER A 150 28.36 16.77 -1.96
CA SER A 150 28.22 18.21 -2.28
C SER A 150 27.62 18.50 -3.66
N GLU A 151 27.49 17.48 -4.51
CA GLU A 151 27.00 17.58 -5.88
C GLU A 151 25.71 16.81 -6.04
N VAL A 152 24.62 17.53 -6.24
CA VAL A 152 23.29 16.98 -6.49
C VAL A 152 22.93 17.28 -7.94
N TYR A 153 22.72 16.24 -8.72
CA TYR A 153 22.22 16.32 -10.09
C TYR A 153 20.79 15.83 -10.13
N TYR A 154 20.01 16.37 -11.08
CA TYR A 154 18.59 16.01 -11.28
C TYR A 154 18.39 15.39 -12.64
N ILE A 155 17.34 14.60 -12.78
CA ILE A 155 16.98 14.00 -14.07
C ILE A 155 16.39 15.07 -14.97
N ALA A 156 16.91 15.18 -16.19
CA ALA A 156 16.48 16.18 -17.13
C ALA A 156 16.42 15.65 -18.57
N ARG A 157 15.70 16.38 -19.41
CA ARG A 157 15.66 16.15 -20.86
C ARG A 157 15.55 17.46 -21.62
N HIS A 158 16.01 17.46 -22.85
CA HIS A 158 15.84 18.57 -23.77
C HIS A 158 15.06 18.11 -25.01
N LYS A 159 14.01 18.87 -25.39
CA LYS A 159 13.20 18.57 -26.57
C LYS A 159 13.99 18.88 -27.83
N LYS A 160 14.05 17.95 -28.76
CA LYS A 160 14.74 18.16 -30.04
C LYS A 160 14.10 19.23 -30.88
N ASN A 161 14.92 20.04 -31.51
CA ASN A 161 14.55 20.93 -32.59
C ASN A 161 14.75 20.21 -33.95
N HIS A 162 13.97 20.60 -34.96
CA HIS A 162 14.04 20.03 -36.32
C HIS A 162 15.43 20.05 -36.98
N SER A 163 16.37 20.84 -36.48
CA SER A 163 17.76 20.92 -36.97
C SER A 163 18.67 19.77 -36.51
N MET A 164 18.17 18.88 -35.64
CA MET A 164 18.94 17.74 -35.12
C MET A 164 18.56 16.46 -35.88
N GLU A 165 18.89 16.35 -37.16
CA GLU A 165 18.34 15.37 -38.12
C GLU A 165 18.72 13.89 -37.93
N HIS A 166 19.57 13.52 -36.98
CA HIS A 166 20.04 12.13 -36.85
C HIS A 166 19.78 11.51 -35.47
N HIS A 167 18.64 11.83 -34.85
CA HIS A 167 18.38 11.31 -33.53
C HIS A 167 17.32 10.22 -33.52
N GLU A 168 17.64 9.13 -32.83
CA GLU A 168 16.77 7.97 -32.65
C GLU A 168 15.59 8.26 -31.69
N ILE A 169 15.69 9.31 -30.84
CA ILE A 169 14.74 9.62 -29.77
C ILE A 169 14.22 11.06 -29.93
N ASP A 170 13.00 11.35 -29.52
CA ASP A 170 12.35 12.66 -29.57
C ASP A 170 12.90 13.68 -28.56
N HIS A 171 13.51 13.21 -27.46
CA HIS A 171 14.17 14.02 -26.43
C HIS A 171 15.61 13.57 -26.20
N ALA A 172 16.52 14.52 -26.01
CA ALA A 172 17.85 14.25 -25.48
C ALA A 172 17.75 14.08 -23.96
N ILE A 173 18.05 12.89 -23.44
CA ILE A 173 17.88 12.52 -22.04
C ILE A 173 19.24 12.58 -21.33
N GLY A 174 19.26 13.11 -20.10
CA GLY A 174 20.45 13.21 -19.32
C GLY A 174 20.21 13.76 -17.90
N TRP A 175 21.03 14.67 -17.48
CA TRP A 175 21.02 15.20 -16.11
C TRP A 175 21.19 16.72 -16.10
N PHE A 176 20.69 17.35 -15.07
CA PHE A 176 20.74 18.79 -14.83
C PHE A 176 21.71 19.09 -13.68
N ASP A 177 22.67 19.97 -13.92
CA ASP A 177 23.52 20.54 -12.89
C ASP A 177 23.02 21.93 -12.49
N PRO A 178 22.50 22.11 -11.28
CA PRO A 178 22.00 23.41 -10.83
C PRO A 178 23.10 24.44 -10.55
N LYS A 179 24.36 24.03 -10.42
CA LYS A 179 25.49 24.89 -10.05
C LYS A 179 26.25 25.41 -11.27
N GLU A 180 26.34 24.64 -12.34
CA GLU A 180 27.08 25.02 -13.53
C GLU A 180 26.41 26.20 -14.23
N GLY A 181 27.05 27.36 -14.21
CA GLY A 181 26.65 28.55 -14.95
C GLY A 181 25.18 28.96 -14.73
N PHE A 182 24.68 28.88 -13.50
CA PHE A 182 23.27 29.11 -13.10
C PHE A 182 22.26 28.03 -13.57
N GLY A 183 22.75 26.85 -13.82
CA GLY A 183 22.00 25.67 -14.28
C GLY A 183 22.36 25.30 -15.72
N LYS A 184 22.57 24.00 -15.95
CA LYS A 184 22.77 23.41 -17.27
C LYS A 184 22.21 22.00 -17.36
N ILE A 185 21.63 21.67 -18.50
CA ILE A 185 21.23 20.30 -18.83
C ILE A 185 22.33 19.68 -19.68
N HIS A 186 22.88 18.57 -19.22
CA HIS A 186 23.79 17.71 -19.94
C HIS A 186 23.04 16.51 -20.48
N ALA A 187 22.99 16.34 -21.76
CA ALA A 187 22.24 15.25 -22.38
C ALA A 187 22.98 14.62 -23.55
N THR A 188 22.65 13.36 -23.76
CA THR A 188 23.21 12.56 -24.86
C THR A 188 22.52 12.91 -26.16
N VAL A 189 23.31 13.38 -27.12
CA VAL A 189 22.86 13.72 -28.47
C VAL A 189 23.68 12.95 -29.47
N SER A 190 23.08 11.99 -30.20
CA SER A 190 23.76 11.11 -31.18
C SER A 190 25.01 10.44 -30.61
N SER A 191 26.18 10.99 -30.85
CA SER A 191 27.49 10.44 -30.47
C SER A 191 28.28 11.31 -29.47
N SER A 192 27.68 12.40 -28.96
CA SER A 192 28.34 13.34 -28.05
C SER A 192 27.40 13.78 -26.90
N GLU A 193 27.98 14.24 -25.81
CA GLU A 193 27.27 15.01 -24.81
C GLU A 193 27.12 16.44 -25.31
N GLN A 194 25.93 16.99 -25.15
CA GLN A 194 25.63 18.39 -25.42
C GLN A 194 25.05 19.04 -24.17
N THR A 195 25.28 20.34 -24.02
CA THR A 195 24.75 21.14 -22.93
C THR A 195 23.69 22.11 -23.43
N PHE A 196 22.64 22.29 -22.65
CA PHE A 196 21.49 23.12 -22.98
C PHE A 196 21.17 24.08 -21.84
N ASP A 197 20.77 25.30 -22.21
CA ASP A 197 20.32 26.34 -21.29
C ASP A 197 18.78 26.34 -21.10
N ASN A 198 18.09 25.35 -21.66
CA ASN A 198 16.64 25.12 -21.50
C ASN A 198 16.32 23.63 -21.63
N GLY A 199 15.12 23.26 -21.20
CA GLY A 199 14.59 21.90 -21.31
C GLY A 199 13.57 21.62 -20.23
N GLN A 200 13.55 20.37 -19.76
CA GLN A 200 12.60 19.92 -18.74
C GLN A 200 13.32 19.14 -17.65
N VAL A 201 12.89 19.31 -16.41
CA VAL A 201 13.34 18.52 -15.26
C VAL A 201 12.20 17.60 -14.80
N LEU A 202 12.57 16.40 -14.39
CA LEU A 202 11.61 15.40 -13.90
C LEU A 202 11.21 15.75 -12.47
N VAL A 203 9.90 15.81 -12.22
CA VAL A 203 9.34 15.98 -10.89
C VAL A 203 8.40 14.84 -10.55
N THR A 204 8.26 14.56 -9.26
CA THR A 204 7.26 13.64 -8.73
C THR A 204 6.44 14.32 -7.66
N PHE A 205 5.16 14.00 -7.61
CA PHE A 205 4.24 14.46 -6.58
C PHE A 205 3.84 13.30 -5.69
N GLU A 206 4.15 13.43 -4.40
CA GLU A 206 3.81 12.41 -3.41
C GLU A 206 2.29 12.43 -3.10
N PRO A 207 1.70 11.26 -2.80
CA PRO A 207 0.31 11.19 -2.40
C PRO A 207 0.12 11.79 -1.00
N LEU A 208 -0.89 12.65 -0.85
CA LEU A 208 -1.31 13.22 0.44
C LEU A 208 -2.43 12.43 1.09
N HIS A 209 -3.32 11.87 0.26
CA HIS A 209 -4.52 11.21 0.73
C HIS A 209 -5.00 10.16 -0.28
N TYR A 210 -5.55 9.06 0.24
CA TYR A 210 -6.22 8.04 -0.56
C TYR A 210 -7.70 7.97 -0.24
N GLU A 211 -8.52 7.75 -1.27
CA GLU A 211 -9.90 7.30 -1.11
C GLU A 211 -10.02 5.87 -1.60
N LEU A 212 -10.55 4.99 -0.76
CA LEU A 212 -10.76 3.59 -1.06
C LEU A 212 -12.25 3.27 -1.12
N HIS A 213 -12.71 2.79 -2.26
CA HIS A 213 -14.11 2.53 -2.52
C HIS A 213 -14.35 1.05 -2.84
N ASP A 214 -15.56 0.57 -2.54
CA ASP A 214 -16.09 -0.72 -3.03
C ASP A 214 -15.20 -1.92 -2.68
N ILE A 215 -14.70 -1.99 -1.45
CA ILE A 215 -13.87 -3.11 -0.97
C ILE A 215 -14.67 -4.42 -1.08
N LYS A 216 -14.10 -5.43 -1.76
CA LYS A 216 -14.67 -6.77 -1.92
C LYS A 216 -13.63 -7.83 -1.62
N PHE A 217 -13.79 -8.56 -0.52
CA PHE A 217 -12.92 -9.69 -0.22
C PHE A 217 -13.13 -10.84 -1.21
N SER A 218 -12.03 -11.51 -1.54
CA SER A 218 -12.07 -12.73 -2.35
C SER A 218 -12.74 -13.86 -1.57
N THR A 219 -13.85 -14.39 -2.08
CA THR A 219 -14.58 -15.50 -1.44
C THR A 219 -13.77 -16.79 -1.38
N ILE A 220 -12.80 -16.98 -2.27
CA ILE A 220 -12.00 -18.22 -2.38
C ILE A 220 -10.82 -18.22 -1.41
N LYS A 221 -10.16 -17.07 -1.22
CA LYS A 221 -8.93 -16.95 -0.42
C LYS A 221 -9.15 -16.28 0.96
N LEU A 222 -10.40 -15.94 1.30
CA LEU A 222 -10.74 -15.34 2.58
C LEU A 222 -10.73 -16.39 3.69
N LYS A 223 -9.91 -16.18 4.70
CA LYS A 223 -9.96 -16.92 5.95
C LYS A 223 -10.88 -16.17 6.90
N VAL A 224 -11.87 -16.89 7.46
CA VAL A 224 -12.81 -16.36 8.43
C VAL A 224 -12.75 -17.23 9.68
N GLU A 225 -12.43 -16.63 10.81
CA GLU A 225 -12.42 -17.29 12.10
C GLU A 225 -13.39 -16.54 13.04
N THR A 226 -14.38 -17.25 13.58
CA THR A 226 -15.36 -16.67 14.50
C THR A 226 -15.24 -17.36 15.86
N LYS A 227 -15.13 -16.55 16.92
CA LYS A 227 -15.08 -17.02 18.31
C LYS A 227 -16.18 -16.37 19.12
N ARG A 228 -17.02 -17.18 19.76
CA ARG A 228 -17.99 -16.69 20.73
C ARG A 228 -17.27 -16.27 22.01
N ILE A 229 -17.45 -15.02 22.44
CA ILE A 229 -16.82 -14.45 23.62
C ILE A 229 -17.87 -13.90 24.59
N LEU A 230 -17.59 -14.01 25.89
CA LEU A 230 -18.40 -13.39 26.93
C LEU A 230 -18.03 -11.90 27.01
N LEU A 231 -19.00 -11.03 26.79
CA LEU A 231 -18.83 -9.60 26.80
C LEU A 231 -19.10 -8.97 28.16
N GLY A 232 -20.04 -9.51 28.91
CA GLY A 232 -20.37 -9.04 30.24
C GLY A 232 -21.45 -9.86 30.90
N GLN A 233 -21.62 -9.66 32.19
CA GLN A 233 -22.65 -10.32 33.01
C GLN A 233 -23.27 -9.33 33.98
N THR A 234 -24.53 -9.55 34.33
CA THR A 234 -25.23 -8.83 35.37
C THR A 234 -26.26 -9.72 36.06
N MET A 235 -26.73 -9.33 37.22
CA MET A 235 -27.80 -10.01 37.92
C MET A 235 -28.99 -9.05 38.04
N LEU A 236 -30.17 -9.49 37.61
CA LEU A 236 -31.41 -8.80 37.87
C LEU A 236 -32.06 -9.43 39.11
N ARG A 237 -32.54 -8.59 40.04
CA ARG A 237 -33.16 -9.03 41.28
C ARG A 237 -34.40 -8.17 41.62
N ASN A 238 -35.42 -8.80 42.15
CA ASN A 238 -36.61 -8.13 42.67
C ASN A 238 -36.70 -8.36 44.19
N ASP A 239 -36.31 -7.33 44.94
CA ASP A 239 -36.40 -7.32 46.40
C ASP A 239 -37.76 -6.81 46.93
N GLY A 240 -38.68 -6.43 45.99
CA GLY A 240 -39.98 -5.93 46.33
C GLY A 240 -40.98 -7.02 46.72
N GLU A 241 -42.18 -6.60 47.16
CA GLU A 241 -43.26 -7.48 47.54
C GLU A 241 -44.20 -7.88 46.40
N GLN A 242 -44.02 -7.22 45.21
CA GLN A 242 -44.84 -7.47 44.04
C GLN A 242 -43.96 -7.84 42.83
N SER A 243 -44.56 -8.54 41.88
CA SER A 243 -43.90 -8.81 40.59
C SER A 243 -43.62 -7.49 39.87
N ALA A 244 -42.37 -7.30 39.43
CA ALA A 244 -41.92 -6.05 38.81
C ALA A 244 -41.05 -6.34 37.57
N GLU A 245 -41.09 -5.41 36.63
CA GLU A 245 -40.13 -5.38 35.54
C GLU A 245 -38.81 -4.79 36.09
N VAL A 246 -37.75 -5.58 36.02
CA VAL A 246 -36.42 -5.19 36.47
C VAL A 246 -35.56 -5.04 35.24
N ASN A 247 -34.78 -3.96 35.17
CA ASN A 247 -33.88 -3.65 34.06
C ASN A 247 -32.47 -3.39 34.55
N ALA A 248 -31.50 -3.63 33.70
CA ALA A 248 -30.10 -3.27 33.87
C ALA A 248 -29.43 -2.94 32.55
N VAL A 249 -28.25 -2.37 32.61
CA VAL A 249 -27.42 -2.08 31.46
C VAL A 249 -26.09 -2.82 31.65
N ILE A 250 -25.73 -3.64 30.64
CA ILE A 250 -24.44 -4.31 30.59
C ILE A 250 -23.51 -3.46 29.72
N GLY A 251 -22.45 -2.93 30.31
CA GLY A 251 -21.36 -2.31 29.60
C GLY A 251 -20.40 -3.39 29.05
N TYR A 252 -19.93 -3.23 27.84
CA TYR A 252 -18.95 -4.14 27.25
C TYR A 252 -17.98 -3.41 26.34
N GLU A 253 -16.83 -4.03 26.10
CA GLU A 253 -15.79 -3.48 25.25
C GLU A 253 -15.13 -4.56 24.39
N TYR A 254 -14.61 -4.15 23.25
CA TYR A 254 -13.85 -5.00 22.36
C TYR A 254 -12.86 -4.17 21.55
N ASN A 255 -11.86 -4.85 20.97
CA ASN A 255 -10.91 -4.22 20.04
C ASN A 255 -11.39 -4.41 18.61
N LEU A 256 -11.46 -3.29 17.88
CA LEU A 256 -11.66 -3.26 16.45
C LEU A 256 -10.30 -3.07 15.78
N THR A 257 -9.78 -4.12 15.16
CA THR A 257 -8.47 -4.09 14.49
C THR A 257 -8.65 -4.15 12.98
N ARG A 258 -7.96 -3.27 12.26
CA ARG A 258 -8.00 -3.20 10.79
C ARG A 258 -6.62 -2.94 10.21
N ASN A 259 -6.35 -3.58 9.07
CA ASN A 259 -5.17 -3.31 8.25
C ASN A 259 -5.56 -3.45 6.77
N LEU A 260 -5.30 -2.42 5.97
CA LEU A 260 -5.57 -2.43 4.53
C LEU A 260 -4.56 -3.26 3.73
N GLY A 261 -3.53 -3.82 4.37
CA GLY A 261 -2.50 -4.62 3.72
C GLY A 261 -1.45 -3.78 3.00
N HIS A 262 -0.67 -4.45 2.17
CA HIS A 262 0.43 -3.85 1.40
C HIS A 262 0.13 -3.92 -0.10
N HIS A 263 0.53 -2.87 -0.82
CA HIS A 263 0.46 -2.81 -2.28
C HIS A 263 1.62 -1.94 -2.80
N ASP A 264 2.35 -2.42 -3.79
CA ASP A 264 3.57 -1.78 -4.29
C ASP A 264 3.35 -0.36 -4.86
N ALA A 265 2.17 -0.12 -5.44
CA ALA A 265 1.79 1.18 -6.01
C ALA A 265 1.15 2.14 -5.00
N ILE A 266 1.22 1.86 -3.70
CA ILE A 266 0.57 2.65 -2.66
C ILE A 266 1.54 2.89 -1.51
N ALA A 267 1.80 4.15 -1.21
CA ALA A 267 2.67 4.55 -0.12
C ALA A 267 2.09 4.19 1.24
N ARG A 268 2.94 3.70 2.14
CA ARG A 268 2.57 3.42 3.53
C ARG A 268 2.39 4.71 4.31
N SER A 269 1.61 4.62 5.38
CA SER A 269 1.37 5.74 6.32
C SER A 269 0.66 6.95 5.73
N VAL A 270 0.12 6.85 4.50
CA VAL A 270 -0.72 7.90 3.93
C VAL A 270 -2.14 7.76 4.44
N ASN A 271 -2.73 8.89 4.83
CA ASN A 271 -4.11 8.94 5.30
C ASN A 271 -5.06 8.40 4.22
N THR A 272 -5.96 7.52 4.62
CA THR A 272 -6.87 6.82 3.71
C THR A 272 -8.29 6.87 4.25
N THR A 273 -9.19 7.43 3.47
CA THR A 273 -10.63 7.40 3.76
C THR A 273 -11.29 6.23 3.04
N VAL A 274 -12.01 5.41 3.78
CA VAL A 274 -12.74 4.26 3.24
C VAL A 274 -14.20 4.59 3.07
N PHE A 275 -14.72 4.32 1.86
CA PHE A 275 -16.11 4.55 1.46
C PHE A 275 -16.84 3.24 1.19
N VAL A 276 -18.05 3.11 1.70
CA VAL A 276 -18.98 2.02 1.38
C VAL A 276 -20.28 2.63 0.85
N ALA A 277 -20.69 2.23 -0.35
CA ALA A 277 -21.88 2.76 -1.01
C ALA A 277 -21.92 4.31 -1.03
N LYS A 278 -20.78 4.94 -1.34
CA LYS A 278 -20.57 6.41 -1.37
C LYS A 278 -20.62 7.13 -0.01
N LYS A 279 -20.77 6.39 1.08
CA LYS A 279 -20.73 6.94 2.44
C LYS A 279 -19.34 6.73 3.04
N GLU A 280 -18.73 7.80 3.58
CA GLU A 280 -17.53 7.67 4.40
C GLU A 280 -17.82 6.83 5.64
N VAL A 281 -16.93 5.89 5.93
CA VAL A 281 -17.13 4.95 7.04
C VAL A 281 -16.04 5.09 8.08
N TYR A 282 -14.77 5.19 7.67
CA TYR A 282 -13.66 5.42 8.59
C TYR A 282 -12.41 5.94 7.86
N ASN A 283 -11.50 6.51 8.66
CA ASN A 283 -10.16 6.91 8.26
C ASN A 283 -9.12 5.99 8.91
N CYS A 284 -8.06 5.68 8.17
CA CYS A 284 -6.91 4.93 8.66
C CYS A 284 -5.65 5.36 7.91
N PHE A 285 -4.50 4.82 8.31
CA PHE A 285 -3.25 4.99 7.56
C PHE A 285 -2.95 3.73 6.77
N TRP A 286 -2.72 3.84 5.46
CA TRP A 286 -2.45 2.69 4.60
C TRP A 286 -1.24 1.87 5.09
N GLY A 287 -1.41 0.53 5.12
CA GLY A 287 -0.35 -0.40 5.51
C GLY A 287 0.09 -0.32 6.97
N LEU A 288 -0.66 0.39 7.82
CA LEU A 288 -0.53 0.37 9.26
C LEU A 288 -1.75 -0.32 9.89
N GLU A 289 -1.50 -1.08 10.94
CA GLU A 289 -2.57 -1.65 11.74
C GLU A 289 -3.20 -0.57 12.62
N THR A 290 -4.52 -0.50 12.58
CA THR A 290 -5.30 0.38 13.44
C THR A 290 -6.03 -0.48 14.46
N ASN A 291 -5.84 -0.21 15.74
CA ASN A 291 -6.50 -0.90 16.83
C ASN A 291 -7.29 0.10 17.68
N ASN A 292 -8.62 0.03 17.58
CA ASN A 292 -9.53 0.93 18.25
C ASN A 292 -10.32 0.18 19.33
N ARG A 293 -10.25 0.64 20.57
CA ARG A 293 -11.10 0.15 21.65
C ARG A 293 -12.51 0.71 21.48
N VAL A 294 -13.47 -0.15 21.29
CA VAL A 294 -14.90 0.20 21.15
C VAL A 294 -15.61 -0.14 22.45
N MET A 295 -16.34 0.81 23.00
CA MET A 295 -17.13 0.66 24.24
C MET A 295 -18.60 0.86 23.90
N ASN A 296 -19.44 -0.08 24.31
CA ASN A 296 -20.88 -0.07 24.07
C ASN A 296 -21.65 -0.53 25.30
N THR A 297 -22.96 -0.37 25.25
CA THR A 297 -23.87 -0.83 26.29
C THR A 297 -25.05 -1.59 25.70
N LYS A 298 -25.55 -2.57 26.44
CA LYS A 298 -26.75 -3.32 26.08
C LYS A 298 -27.74 -3.28 27.25
N GLY A 299 -28.93 -2.71 27.02
CA GLY A 299 -30.04 -2.78 27.95
C GLY A 299 -30.66 -4.18 27.96
N VAL A 300 -30.99 -4.67 29.14
CA VAL A 300 -31.67 -5.93 29.41
C VAL A 300 -32.78 -5.72 30.40
N SER A 301 -33.94 -6.34 30.19
CA SER A 301 -35.07 -6.28 31.13
C SER A 301 -35.81 -7.62 31.20
N THR A 302 -36.42 -7.89 32.31
CA THR A 302 -37.33 -9.03 32.50
C THR A 302 -38.22 -8.80 33.69
N THR A 303 -39.38 -9.49 33.71
CA THR A 303 -40.29 -9.46 34.87
C THR A 303 -39.89 -10.55 35.86
N LEU A 304 -39.69 -10.17 37.11
CA LEU A 304 -39.30 -11.05 38.19
C LEU A 304 -40.39 -11.08 39.29
N GLN A 305 -40.64 -12.27 39.86
CA GLN A 305 -41.45 -12.41 41.05
C GLN A 305 -40.79 -11.85 42.30
N PRO A 306 -41.52 -11.52 43.37
CA PRO A 306 -40.94 -11.07 44.64
C PRO A 306 -39.87 -12.04 45.15
N GLY A 307 -38.75 -11.52 45.66
CA GLY A 307 -37.70 -12.31 46.27
C GLY A 307 -36.93 -13.21 45.31
N THR A 308 -36.98 -12.92 44.01
CA THR A 308 -36.26 -13.74 42.98
C THR A 308 -35.23 -12.94 42.22
N ALA A 309 -34.26 -13.66 41.67
CA ALA A 309 -33.24 -13.11 40.83
C ALA A 309 -32.88 -14.06 39.66
N LEU A 310 -32.21 -13.51 38.67
CA LEU A 310 -31.55 -14.31 37.60
C LEU A 310 -30.25 -13.63 37.15
N ASN A 311 -29.33 -14.43 36.65
CA ASN A 311 -28.10 -13.94 36.03
C ASN A 311 -28.30 -13.79 34.53
N ILE A 312 -27.73 -12.75 33.97
CA ILE A 312 -27.73 -12.48 32.52
C ILE A 312 -26.30 -12.46 32.03
N SER A 313 -26.03 -13.17 30.99
CA SER A 313 -24.73 -13.18 30.27
C SER A 313 -24.94 -12.63 28.87
N LEU A 314 -24.11 -11.64 28.51
CA LEU A 314 -24.07 -11.06 27.17
C LEU A 314 -22.92 -11.70 26.39
N TRP A 315 -23.22 -12.32 25.27
CA TRP A 315 -22.26 -12.96 24.39
C TRP A 315 -22.23 -12.26 23.04
N GLY A 316 -21.09 -12.34 22.35
CA GLY A 316 -20.94 -11.87 20.98
C GLY A 316 -19.99 -12.74 20.20
N ASN A 317 -20.10 -12.67 18.88
CA ASN A 317 -19.22 -13.35 17.94
C ASN A 317 -18.13 -12.39 17.50
N TYR A 318 -16.90 -12.66 17.95
CA TYR A 318 -15.71 -11.93 17.52
C TYR A 318 -15.14 -12.61 16.30
N THR A 319 -15.18 -11.91 15.15
CA THR A 319 -14.85 -12.49 13.84
C THR A 319 -13.60 -11.82 13.29
N VAL A 320 -12.65 -12.65 12.88
CA VAL A 320 -11.42 -12.26 12.17
C VAL A 320 -11.58 -12.62 10.72
N ARG A 321 -11.31 -11.68 9.83
CA ARG A 321 -11.26 -11.83 8.38
C ARG A 321 -9.86 -11.48 7.90
N ASP A 322 -9.22 -12.42 7.19
CA ASP A 322 -7.88 -12.24 6.63
C ASP A 322 -7.86 -12.78 5.20
N GLY A 323 -7.48 -11.96 4.25
CA GLY A 323 -7.41 -12.37 2.85
C GLY A 323 -7.29 -11.24 1.85
N PRO A 324 -7.11 -11.59 0.57
CA PRO A 324 -7.02 -10.62 -0.51
C PRO A 324 -8.39 -9.99 -0.80
N TYR A 325 -8.34 -8.74 -1.27
CA TYR A 325 -9.53 -8.00 -1.68
C TYR A 325 -9.27 -7.14 -2.92
N ASP A 326 -10.34 -6.88 -3.66
CA ASP A 326 -10.39 -5.88 -4.73
C ASP A 326 -11.04 -4.60 -4.20
N ALA A 327 -10.57 -3.45 -4.68
CA ALA A 327 -11.15 -2.16 -4.37
C ALA A 327 -10.90 -1.16 -5.50
N HIS A 328 -11.53 0.02 -5.41
CA HIS A 328 -11.23 1.14 -6.27
C HIS A 328 -10.50 2.22 -5.48
N LEU A 329 -9.39 2.69 -6.03
CA LEU A 329 -8.52 3.70 -5.43
C LEU A 329 -8.61 5.02 -6.21
N ILE A 330 -8.69 6.13 -5.46
CA ILE A 330 -8.44 7.49 -5.94
C ILE A 330 -7.30 8.06 -5.11
N ILE A 331 -6.31 8.66 -5.78
CA ILE A 331 -5.14 9.26 -5.15
C ILE A 331 -5.27 10.78 -5.24
N HIS A 332 -5.08 11.48 -4.12
CA HIS A 332 -4.95 12.92 -4.06
C HIS A 332 -3.47 13.29 -3.90
N TRP A 333 -2.97 14.11 -4.81
CA TRP A 333 -1.56 14.44 -4.91
C TRP A 333 -1.22 15.77 -4.20
N ALA A 334 0.05 15.96 -3.89
CA ALA A 334 0.55 17.16 -3.23
C ALA A 334 0.34 18.47 -4.03
N ASP A 335 0.17 18.37 -5.33
CA ASP A 335 -0.14 19.49 -6.23
C ASP A 335 -1.64 19.87 -6.29
N GLY A 336 -2.48 19.22 -5.47
CA GLY A 336 -3.92 19.43 -5.41
C GLY A 336 -4.73 18.71 -6.50
N THR A 337 -4.10 17.95 -7.38
CA THR A 337 -4.79 17.13 -8.38
C THR A 337 -5.16 15.75 -7.81
N LYS A 338 -6.04 15.03 -8.52
CA LYS A 338 -6.41 13.67 -8.15
C LYS A 338 -6.40 12.72 -9.34
N SER A 339 -6.13 11.43 -9.06
CA SER A 339 -6.13 10.39 -10.07
C SER A 339 -7.55 10.05 -10.54
N LYS A 340 -7.66 9.42 -11.72
CA LYS A 340 -8.87 8.69 -12.07
C LYS A 340 -9.09 7.54 -11.10
N LYS A 341 -10.36 7.14 -10.88
CA LYS A 341 -10.73 5.95 -10.10
C LYS A 341 -10.18 4.71 -10.80
N ARG A 342 -9.33 3.94 -10.13
CA ARG A 342 -8.73 2.72 -10.68
C ARG A 342 -9.01 1.52 -9.79
N ARG A 343 -9.20 0.34 -10.39
CA ARG A 343 -9.30 -0.91 -9.64
C ARG A 343 -7.91 -1.33 -9.17
N ILE A 344 -7.83 -1.77 -7.93
CA ILE A 344 -6.63 -2.35 -7.34
C ILE A 344 -6.98 -3.70 -6.72
N ARG A 345 -5.99 -4.60 -6.65
CA ARG A 345 -6.07 -5.86 -5.92
C ARG A 345 -5.00 -5.87 -4.84
N VAL A 346 -5.42 -6.04 -3.60
CA VAL A 346 -4.54 -6.11 -2.44
C VAL A 346 -4.48 -7.56 -1.96
N ASN A 347 -3.26 -8.10 -1.81
CA ASN A 347 -3.06 -9.52 -1.51
C ASN A 347 -3.37 -9.90 -0.05
N ALA A 348 -3.39 -8.94 0.87
CA ALA A 348 -3.70 -9.18 2.27
C ALA A 348 -4.46 -7.98 2.84
N GLY A 349 -5.65 -8.23 3.34
CA GLY A 349 -6.43 -7.30 4.15
C GLY A 349 -6.86 -8.01 5.43
N TYR A 350 -6.89 -7.29 6.55
CA TYR A 350 -7.21 -7.85 7.85
C TYR A 350 -8.26 -7.00 8.56
N GLU A 351 -9.29 -7.64 9.09
CA GLU A 351 -10.26 -7.04 10.01
C GLU A 351 -10.61 -8.01 11.12
N ALA A 352 -10.53 -7.55 12.36
CA ALA A 352 -11.06 -8.27 13.52
C ALA A 352 -12.08 -7.38 14.21
N ASN A 353 -13.30 -7.85 14.34
CA ASN A 353 -14.43 -7.07 14.84
C ASN A 353 -15.45 -7.94 15.56
N LEU A 354 -16.19 -7.32 16.47
CA LEU A 354 -17.39 -7.92 17.06
C LEU A 354 -18.55 -7.80 16.06
N GLU A 355 -19.25 -8.89 15.80
CA GLU A 355 -20.46 -8.87 14.96
C GLU A 355 -21.63 -8.17 15.66
N ASP A 356 -22.53 -7.57 14.89
CA ASP A 356 -23.65 -6.79 15.40
C ASP A 356 -24.67 -7.65 16.16
N GLN A 357 -24.69 -8.97 15.93
CA GLN A 357 -25.60 -9.88 16.59
C GLN A 357 -25.05 -10.28 17.96
N LEU A 358 -25.68 -9.72 19.01
CA LEU A 358 -25.40 -10.07 20.40
C LEU A 358 -26.43 -11.06 20.91
N GLU A 359 -25.96 -12.08 21.62
CA GLU A 359 -26.79 -13.08 22.26
C GLU A 359 -26.90 -12.79 23.74
N ILE A 360 -28.11 -12.84 24.29
CA ILE A 360 -28.39 -12.66 25.71
C ILE A 360 -28.88 -13.98 26.28
N ASP A 361 -28.12 -14.55 27.19
CA ASP A 361 -28.45 -15.77 27.91
C ASP A 361 -29.00 -15.41 29.31
N TYR A 362 -30.20 -15.87 29.60
CA TYR A 362 -30.83 -15.74 30.90
C TYR A 362 -30.68 -17.05 31.66
N SER A 363 -30.09 -17.02 32.87
CA SER A 363 -30.10 -18.19 33.74
C SER A 363 -31.54 -18.54 34.21
N PRO A 364 -31.78 -19.76 34.69
CA PRO A 364 -32.99 -20.02 35.44
C PRO A 364 -33.16 -19.03 36.63
N THR A 365 -34.39 -18.57 36.84
CA THR A 365 -34.73 -17.74 38.00
C THR A 365 -34.54 -18.51 39.30
N PHE A 366 -33.97 -17.89 40.29
CA PHE A 366 -33.72 -18.49 41.62
C PHE A 366 -34.21 -17.59 42.78
N TRP A 367 -34.53 -18.24 43.90
CA TRP A 367 -34.92 -17.52 45.12
C TRP A 367 -33.72 -16.87 45.82
N LEU A 368 -33.81 -15.60 46.17
CA LEU A 368 -32.75 -14.85 46.82
C LEU A 368 -32.35 -15.39 48.21
N HIS A 369 -33.31 -15.99 48.96
CA HIS A 369 -33.08 -16.47 50.30
C HIS A 369 -32.29 -17.77 50.43
N ASN A 370 -32.30 -18.62 49.37
CA ASN A 370 -31.68 -19.95 49.43
C ASN A 370 -30.99 -20.36 48.13
N ASN A 371 -31.00 -19.53 47.10
CA ASN A 371 -30.44 -19.77 45.77
C ASN A 371 -30.99 -21.01 45.03
N THR A 372 -32.16 -21.52 45.43
CA THR A 372 -32.81 -22.64 44.73
C THR A 372 -33.53 -22.14 43.50
N VAL A 373 -33.50 -22.94 42.41
CA VAL A 373 -34.22 -22.60 41.16
C VAL A 373 -35.71 -22.57 41.40
N VAL A 374 -36.38 -21.51 40.93
CA VAL A 374 -37.84 -21.40 40.95
C VAL A 374 -38.41 -22.41 39.94
N PRO A 375 -39.34 -23.32 40.36
CA PRO A 375 -39.96 -24.25 39.42
C PRO A 375 -40.72 -23.51 38.33
N THR A 376 -40.29 -23.69 37.12
CA THR A 376 -40.93 -23.05 35.92
C THR A 376 -42.12 -23.88 35.50
N THR A 377 -43.37 -23.40 35.63
CA THR A 377 -44.49 -23.89 34.86
C THR A 377 -44.25 -23.50 33.42
N THR A 378 -44.16 -24.49 32.51
CA THR A 378 -43.76 -24.28 31.11
C THR A 378 -44.78 -23.41 30.38
N THR A 379 -44.55 -22.11 30.34
CA THR A 379 -45.20 -21.21 29.39
C THR A 379 -44.16 -20.71 28.44
N GLN A 380 -44.28 -21.04 27.16
CA GLN A 380 -43.39 -20.60 26.08
C GLN A 380 -43.34 -19.07 26.08
N ARG A 381 -42.17 -18.51 26.37
CA ARG A 381 -41.89 -17.07 26.20
C ARG A 381 -41.42 -16.78 24.79
N THR A 382 -42.22 -16.01 24.08
CA THR A 382 -41.82 -15.37 22.82
C THR A 382 -40.88 -14.19 23.16
N VAL A 383 -39.61 -14.29 22.82
CA VAL A 383 -38.64 -13.21 23.02
C VAL A 383 -38.83 -12.18 21.91
N THR A 384 -39.41 -11.03 22.22
CA THR A 384 -39.45 -9.88 21.30
C THR A 384 -38.17 -9.10 21.46
N SER A 385 -37.26 -9.21 20.48
CA SER A 385 -36.03 -8.40 20.42
C SER A 385 -36.38 -6.99 19.93
N THR A 386 -36.43 -6.03 20.86
CA THR A 386 -36.55 -4.62 20.51
C THR A 386 -35.17 -4.09 20.11
N THR A 387 -34.98 -3.82 18.84
CA THR A 387 -33.75 -3.22 18.30
C THR A 387 -33.76 -1.74 18.60
N SER A 388 -33.06 -1.31 19.67
CA SER A 388 -32.75 0.10 19.87
C SER A 388 -31.58 0.49 19.00
N SER A 389 -31.77 1.49 18.12
CA SER A 389 -30.76 2.05 17.25
C SER A 389 -29.71 2.81 18.06
N SER A 390 -28.67 2.12 18.50
CA SER A 390 -27.41 2.74 18.89
C SER A 390 -26.58 2.96 17.64
N THR A 391 -25.85 4.07 17.58
CA THR A 391 -24.93 4.40 16.47
C THR A 391 -23.78 3.38 16.46
N THR A 392 -24.04 2.24 15.86
CA THR A 392 -23.11 1.13 15.80
C THR A 392 -22.17 1.35 14.64
N HIS A 393 -20.88 1.38 14.88
CA HIS A 393 -19.88 1.21 13.81
C HIS A 393 -20.04 -0.19 13.22
N ARG A 394 -20.91 -0.30 12.23
CA ARG A 394 -21.18 -1.56 11.53
C ARG A 394 -19.90 -2.01 10.83
N SER A 395 -19.52 -3.28 11.02
CA SER A 395 -18.39 -3.86 10.29
C SER A 395 -18.62 -3.68 8.78
N ILE A 396 -17.71 -2.97 8.13
CA ILE A 396 -17.80 -2.68 6.69
C ILE A 396 -17.71 -3.95 5.89
N PHE A 397 -16.87 -4.85 6.34
CA PHE A 397 -16.62 -6.12 5.67
C PHE A 397 -17.79 -7.09 5.80
N SER A 398 -18.50 -7.10 6.95
CA SER A 398 -19.72 -7.92 7.11
C SER A 398 -20.85 -7.41 6.22
N THR A 399 -21.02 -6.11 6.07
CA THR A 399 -22.05 -5.50 5.22
C THR A 399 -21.82 -5.82 3.73
N ILE A 400 -20.55 -5.85 3.28
CA ILE A 400 -20.23 -6.18 1.89
C ILE A 400 -20.52 -7.66 1.59
N SER A 401 -20.24 -8.57 2.53
CA SER A 401 -20.51 -10.01 2.38
C SER A 401 -22.01 -10.30 2.28
N ASN A 402 -22.83 -9.67 3.12
CA ASN A 402 -24.28 -9.91 3.15
C ASN A 402 -24.99 -9.35 1.90
N ASN A 403 -24.57 -8.17 1.38
CA ASN A 403 -25.13 -7.63 0.14
C ASN A 403 -24.79 -8.46 -1.10
N ALA A 404 -23.71 -9.25 -1.08
CA ALA A 404 -23.39 -10.16 -2.17
C ALA A 404 -24.34 -11.38 -2.20
N ILE A 405 -24.82 -11.83 -1.06
CA ILE A 405 -25.76 -12.96 -0.94
C ILE A 405 -27.19 -12.54 -1.32
N GLU A 406 -27.65 -11.35 -0.90
CA GLU A 406 -28.96 -10.84 -1.26
C GLU A 406 -29.13 -10.57 -2.77
N ARG A 407 -28.07 -10.14 -3.46
CA ARG A 407 -28.12 -9.91 -4.92
C ARG A 407 -28.21 -11.19 -5.77
N ILE A 408 -27.88 -12.34 -5.22
CA ILE A 408 -28.02 -13.63 -5.93
C ILE A 408 -29.48 -14.10 -5.91
N THR A 409 -30.28 -13.71 -4.92
CA THR A 409 -31.69 -14.07 -4.78
C THR A 409 -32.65 -13.13 -5.54
N GLU A 410 -32.29 -11.90 -5.84
CA GLU A 410 -33.15 -10.94 -6.53
C GLU A 410 -33.05 -10.93 -8.07
N LYS A 411 -32.15 -11.71 -8.68
CA LYS A 411 -31.95 -11.73 -10.14
C LYS A 411 -32.87 -12.71 -10.90
N SER A 412 -34.09 -12.94 -10.45
CA SER A 412 -35.11 -13.67 -11.21
C SER A 412 -36.34 -12.86 -11.54
N SER A 413 -36.27 -11.56 -11.81
CA SER A 413 -37.33 -10.83 -12.55
C SER A 413 -36.88 -9.49 -13.12
N ILE A 414 -36.73 -9.47 -14.43
CA ILE A 414 -37.24 -8.54 -15.45
C ILE A 414 -36.60 -7.15 -15.60
N LYS A 415 -36.09 -6.93 -16.76
CA LYS A 415 -36.28 -6.03 -17.92
C LYS A 415 -35.18 -5.07 -18.27
N ASN A 416 -34.78 -5.24 -19.51
CA ASN A 416 -34.20 -4.37 -20.51
C ASN A 416 -34.20 -2.85 -20.26
N TYR A 417 -33.02 -2.25 -20.26
CA TYR A 417 -32.76 -0.98 -20.93
C TYR A 417 -31.34 -0.99 -21.50
N GLU A 418 -31.22 -0.37 -22.65
CA GLU A 418 -30.12 -0.40 -23.60
C GLU A 418 -28.77 0.04 -23.02
N SER A 419 -27.76 -0.62 -23.53
CA SER A 419 -26.34 -0.43 -23.24
C SER A 419 -25.74 0.55 -24.24
N GLU A 420 -24.99 1.51 -23.77
CA GLU A 420 -23.89 2.06 -24.55
C GLU A 420 -22.63 1.23 -24.24
N GLU A 421 -22.12 0.63 -25.30
CA GLU A 421 -20.89 -0.15 -25.32
C GLU A 421 -19.69 0.82 -25.28
N ASP A 422 -18.84 0.69 -24.28
CA ASP A 422 -17.45 1.09 -24.36
C ASP A 422 -16.59 -0.19 -24.20
N ASP A 423 -16.10 -0.64 -25.34
CA ASP A 423 -15.11 -1.70 -25.47
C ASP A 423 -13.75 -1.20 -24.97
N ASP A 424 -13.32 -1.67 -23.81
CA ASP A 424 -11.92 -1.65 -23.40
C ASP A 424 -11.44 -3.08 -23.15
N ASP A 425 -10.78 -3.62 -24.16
CA ASP A 425 -10.00 -4.86 -24.14
C ASP A 425 -8.89 -4.79 -23.08
N VAL A 426 -9.07 -5.50 -21.97
CA VAL A 426 -8.04 -5.71 -20.98
C VAL A 426 -7.56 -7.14 -21.01
N ASN A 427 -6.39 -7.33 -21.56
CA ASN A 427 -5.59 -8.55 -21.51
C ASN A 427 -5.39 -9.05 -20.08
N GLU A 428 -5.87 -10.22 -19.82
CA GLU A 428 -5.72 -11.00 -18.60
C GLU A 428 -4.31 -11.59 -18.53
N SER A 429 -3.37 -10.94 -17.84
CA SER A 429 -2.07 -11.54 -17.51
C SER A 429 -2.17 -12.31 -16.19
N LYS A 430 -2.07 -13.63 -16.29
CA LYS A 430 -1.85 -14.52 -15.14
C LYS A 430 -0.48 -14.18 -14.53
N ALA A 431 -0.47 -13.65 -13.33
CA ALA A 431 0.73 -13.50 -12.50
C ALA A 431 0.83 -14.68 -11.54
N ASP A 432 1.89 -15.48 -11.70
CA ASP A 432 2.30 -16.49 -10.75
C ASP A 432 2.87 -15.85 -9.48
N GLU A 433 2.44 -16.39 -8.34
CA GLU A 433 2.81 -15.93 -7.00
C GLU A 433 4.25 -16.32 -6.66
N THR A 434 5.09 -15.34 -6.30
CA THR A 434 6.23 -15.60 -5.41
C THR A 434 6.27 -14.58 -4.28
N SER A 435 5.90 -15.04 -3.08
CA SER A 435 6.01 -14.29 -1.83
C SER A 435 7.47 -14.20 -1.38
N SER A 436 8.14 -13.08 -1.55
CA SER A 436 9.54 -12.91 -1.12
C SER A 436 9.80 -11.86 -0.03
N SER A 437 8.81 -11.04 0.34
CA SER A 437 9.07 -9.87 1.20
C SER A 437 9.20 -10.16 2.71
N SER A 438 8.52 -11.17 3.24
CA SER A 438 8.59 -11.49 4.69
C SER A 438 9.83 -12.30 5.10
N LYS A 439 10.49 -12.97 4.16
CA LYS A 439 11.71 -13.75 4.43
C LYS A 439 12.95 -12.88 4.66
N ILE A 440 12.98 -11.66 4.11
CA ILE A 440 14.18 -10.80 4.13
C ILE A 440 14.47 -10.25 5.53
N HIS A 441 13.46 -9.89 6.31
CA HIS A 441 13.67 -9.33 7.66
C HIS A 441 14.13 -10.38 8.69
N ILE A 442 13.63 -11.61 8.58
CA ILE A 442 14.02 -12.71 9.48
C ILE A 442 15.45 -13.18 9.15
N GLN A 443 15.82 -13.23 7.87
CA GLN A 443 17.17 -13.59 7.46
C GLN A 443 18.23 -12.58 7.92
N SER A 444 17.94 -11.29 7.92
CA SER A 444 18.87 -10.25 8.39
C SER A 444 19.24 -10.42 9.87
N CYS A 445 18.28 -10.72 10.73
CA CYS A 445 18.55 -10.96 12.16
C CYS A 445 19.35 -12.25 12.41
N ILE A 446 19.10 -13.31 11.66
CA ILE A 446 19.81 -14.59 11.80
C ILE A 446 21.26 -14.46 11.36
N ILE A 447 21.53 -13.74 10.27
CA ILE A 447 22.88 -13.53 9.74
C ILE A 447 23.74 -12.71 10.71
N THR A 448 23.19 -11.65 11.31
CA THR A 448 23.90 -10.85 12.32
C THR A 448 24.25 -11.69 13.54
N PHE A 449 23.37 -12.59 13.96
CA PHE A 449 23.61 -13.48 15.09
C PHE A 449 24.69 -14.54 14.78
N ILE A 450 24.72 -15.08 13.57
CA ILE A 450 25.73 -16.05 13.12
C ILE A 450 27.10 -15.38 13.00
N ILE A 451 27.18 -14.18 12.45
CA ILE A 451 28.45 -13.43 12.31
C ILE A 451 29.00 -13.07 13.69
N MET A 452 28.17 -12.63 14.63
CA MET A 452 28.61 -12.33 16.00
C MET A 452 29.15 -13.56 16.74
N ASN A 453 28.54 -14.73 16.52
CA ASN A 453 29.04 -15.98 17.13
C ASN A 453 30.31 -16.49 16.43
N LEU A 454 30.45 -16.30 15.12
CA LEU A 454 31.66 -16.65 14.39
C LEU A 454 32.87 -15.80 14.81
N ILE A 455 32.68 -14.50 15.01
CA ILE A 455 33.72 -13.60 15.51
C ILE A 455 34.15 -14.00 16.94
N ARG A 456 33.21 -14.41 17.79
CA ARG A 456 33.53 -14.93 19.14
C ARG A 456 34.32 -16.25 19.11
N PHE A 457 34.04 -17.11 18.14
CA PHE A 457 34.73 -18.40 18.01
C PHE A 457 36.14 -18.25 17.43
N ILE A 458 36.43 -17.22 16.63
CA ILE A 458 37.76 -16.95 16.07
C ILE A 458 38.66 -16.20 17.08
N ALA A 459 38.05 -15.56 18.08
CA ALA A 459 38.76 -14.80 19.13
C ALA A 459 39.11 -15.66 20.37
N GLN A 460 38.75 -16.94 20.39
CA GLN A 460 39.22 -18.00 21.31
C GLN A 460 40.25 -18.91 20.59
#